data_8392d4e5233e9b531e3a717b24ca67d2
#
_entry.id   8392d4e5233e9b531e3a717b24ca67d2
#
_cell.length_a   1.000
_cell.length_b   1.000
_cell.length_c   1.000
_cell.angle_alpha   90.00
_cell.angle_beta   90.00
_cell.angle_gamma   90.00
#
_symmetry.space_group_name_H-M   'P 1'
#
loop_
_entity.id
_entity.type
_entity.pdbx_description
1 polymer ?
#
loop_
_entity_poly.entity_id
_entity_poly.type
_entity_poly.pdbx_seq_one_letter_code
_entity_poly.pdbx_strand_id
1 'polypeptide(L)'
;MKIPALFRALTLTIGLAFVGGNAALAIPADISHYPADPDSLPGKGPANKWGGLAGVWAQRHAEWAKTADQDHNGVVFLGDSITQGWKSLGQDFPNLKTVNRGIGGDTTRGVLYRLDADVLSLDPKAVVLLIGTNDIGNNGADPSDVADNIKEIIKEIHQRYSHIPIVVCEVMPSTEKKQRPADKIEELNKLIKKDVRWSSHTYLCDTWSIFADANGDAPKDIFPDLLHPNATGYAKWTAALNPIFAKAKIQPTE
;
A
#
# COMPACT_ATOMS: atom_id res chain seq x y z
N MET A 1 -80.75 -16.93 -17.91
CA MET A 1 -79.58 -16.51 -18.69
C MET A 1 -78.69 -15.70 -17.76
N LYS A 2 -77.65 -16.33 -17.17
CA LYS A 2 -76.78 -15.76 -16.13
C LYS A 2 -75.38 -15.63 -16.72
N ILE A 3 -74.83 -14.43 -16.71
CA ILE A 3 -73.46 -14.11 -17.16
C ILE A 3 -72.54 -14.26 -15.96
N PRO A 4 -71.41 -14.98 -16.03
CA PRO A 4 -70.46 -15.09 -14.90
C PRO A 4 -69.47 -13.94 -14.93
N ALA A 5 -69.20 -13.42 -13.72
CA ALA A 5 -68.23 -12.35 -13.47
C ALA A 5 -66.79 -12.86 -13.60
N LEU A 6 -65.96 -12.10 -14.31
CA LEU A 6 -64.52 -12.32 -14.47
C LEU A 6 -63.77 -11.67 -13.31
N PHE A 7 -63.19 -12.51 -12.43
CA PHE A 7 -62.22 -12.03 -11.41
C PHE A 7 -60.85 -11.80 -12.11
N ARG A 8 -60.42 -10.57 -12.16
CA ARG A 8 -59.01 -10.22 -12.48
C ARG A 8 -58.20 -10.20 -11.19
N ALA A 9 -57.30 -11.15 -11.05
CA ALA A 9 -56.30 -11.15 -10.02
C ALA A 9 -55.22 -10.11 -10.36
N LEU A 10 -55.05 -9.10 -9.49
CA LEU A 10 -54.00 -8.10 -9.58
C LEU A 10 -52.79 -8.63 -8.81
N THR A 11 -51.76 -9.09 -9.54
CA THR A 11 -50.50 -9.53 -8.95
C THR A 11 -49.64 -8.28 -8.67
N LEU A 12 -49.52 -7.92 -7.41
CA LEU A 12 -48.66 -6.85 -6.95
C LEU A 12 -47.22 -7.38 -6.84
N THR A 13 -46.37 -7.07 -7.82
CA THR A 13 -44.95 -7.39 -7.77
C THR A 13 -44.24 -6.29 -6.99
N ILE A 14 -43.88 -6.56 -5.72
CA ILE A 14 -43.02 -5.67 -4.92
C ILE A 14 -41.60 -5.87 -5.43
N GLY A 15 -41.14 -4.94 -6.27
CA GLY A 15 -39.74 -4.84 -6.62
C GLY A 15 -38.94 -4.26 -5.45
N LEU A 16 -38.16 -5.11 -4.75
CA LEU A 16 -37.12 -4.63 -3.83
C LEU A 16 -36.00 -4.00 -4.66
N ALA A 17 -35.98 -2.68 -4.74
CA ALA A 17 -34.81 -1.95 -5.23
C ALA A 17 -33.73 -2.01 -4.14
N PHE A 18 -32.72 -2.85 -4.35
CA PHE A 18 -31.46 -2.79 -3.61
C PHE A 18 -30.73 -1.51 -4.06
N VAL A 19 -30.89 -0.42 -3.32
CA VAL A 19 -30.02 0.75 -3.42
C VAL A 19 -28.78 0.43 -2.61
N GLY A 20 -27.86 -0.35 -3.20
CA GLY A 20 -26.49 -0.48 -2.73
C GLY A 20 -25.74 0.79 -3.12
N GLY A 21 -25.85 1.83 -2.32
CA GLY A 21 -25.01 3.01 -2.46
C GLY A 21 -23.59 2.65 -2.03
N ASN A 22 -22.73 2.28 -2.97
CA ASN A 22 -21.30 2.45 -2.79
C ASN A 22 -21.08 3.96 -2.68
N ALA A 23 -20.88 4.45 -1.47
CA ALA A 23 -20.26 5.76 -1.27
C ALA A 23 -18.81 5.61 -1.76
N ALA A 24 -18.58 5.87 -3.05
CA ALA A 24 -17.25 6.15 -3.54
C ALA A 24 -16.73 7.31 -2.68
N LEU A 25 -15.64 7.07 -1.95
CA LEU A 25 -14.94 8.14 -1.27
C LEU A 25 -14.66 9.19 -2.33
N ALA A 26 -15.18 10.40 -2.13
CA ALA A 26 -14.96 11.49 -3.06
C ALA A 26 -13.45 11.72 -3.13
N ILE A 27 -12.87 11.46 -4.31
CA ILE A 27 -11.46 11.73 -4.57
C ILE A 27 -11.26 13.22 -4.30
N PRO A 28 -10.31 13.60 -3.42
CA PRO A 28 -10.01 15.01 -3.24
C PRO A 28 -9.62 15.60 -4.61
N ALA A 29 -10.17 16.73 -4.97
CA ALA A 29 -10.01 17.33 -6.30
C ALA A 29 -8.55 17.64 -6.66
N ASP A 30 -7.64 17.66 -5.68
CA ASP A 30 -6.21 17.86 -5.86
C ASP A 30 -5.41 17.15 -4.76
N ILE A 31 -4.88 15.97 -5.09
CA ILE A 31 -3.97 15.21 -4.21
C ILE A 31 -2.49 15.57 -4.41
N SER A 32 -2.18 16.52 -5.29
CA SER A 32 -0.79 16.97 -5.51
C SER A 32 -0.19 17.63 -4.26
N HIS A 33 -1.04 18.01 -3.31
CA HIS A 33 -0.65 18.60 -2.04
C HIS A 33 -1.05 17.71 -0.86
N TYR A 34 -0.13 17.59 0.10
CA TYR A 34 -0.44 16.97 1.39
C TYR A 34 -1.50 17.81 2.12
N PRO A 35 -2.52 17.21 2.78
CA PRO A 35 -3.58 17.97 3.42
C PRO A 35 -3.07 19.00 4.43
N ALA A 36 -3.66 20.19 4.41
CA ALA A 36 -3.33 21.24 5.37
C ALA A 36 -3.66 20.84 6.82
N ASP A 37 -4.71 20.01 6.99
CA ASP A 37 -5.04 19.33 8.24
C ASP A 37 -4.73 17.84 8.11
N PRO A 38 -3.57 17.36 8.60
CA PRO A 38 -3.21 15.94 8.52
C PRO A 38 -4.14 15.01 9.32
N ASP A 39 -4.86 15.53 10.33
CA ASP A 39 -5.81 14.74 11.10
C ASP A 39 -7.05 14.36 10.27
N SER A 40 -7.32 15.06 9.15
CA SER A 40 -8.38 14.73 8.19
C SER A 40 -8.07 13.50 7.30
N LEU A 41 -6.84 12.98 7.30
CA LEU A 41 -6.46 11.79 6.53
C LEU A 41 -7.30 10.58 6.97
N PRO A 42 -7.68 9.69 6.01
CA PRO A 42 -8.39 8.45 6.32
C PRO A 42 -7.53 7.51 7.18
N GLY A 43 -8.17 6.49 7.75
CA GLY A 43 -7.49 5.46 8.53
C GLY A 43 -7.36 5.79 10.01
N LYS A 44 -6.64 4.92 10.73
CA LYS A 44 -6.49 4.95 12.18
C LYS A 44 -5.10 5.44 12.60
N GLY A 45 -4.98 5.78 13.88
CA GLY A 45 -3.74 6.22 14.48
C GLY A 45 -3.42 7.71 14.22
N PRO A 46 -2.31 8.21 14.80
CA PRO A 46 -1.92 9.60 14.67
C PRO A 46 -1.46 9.94 13.25
N ALA A 47 -1.79 11.15 12.79
CA ALA A 47 -1.32 11.66 11.51
C ALA A 47 0.16 12.07 11.59
N ASN A 48 0.86 11.96 10.45
CA ASN A 48 2.23 12.46 10.36
C ASN A 48 2.23 14.00 10.24
N LYS A 49 2.78 14.65 11.25
CA LYS A 49 2.90 16.12 11.33
C LYS A 49 4.31 16.62 11.02
N TRP A 50 5.16 15.81 10.37
CA TRP A 50 6.49 16.25 9.97
C TRP A 50 6.39 17.38 8.92
N GLY A 51 6.91 18.56 9.27
CA GLY A 51 6.79 19.76 8.42
C GLY A 51 7.43 19.67 7.04
N GLY A 52 8.34 18.70 6.80
CA GLY A 52 8.94 18.45 5.49
C GLY A 52 8.06 17.64 4.54
N LEU A 53 7.04 16.94 5.04
CA LEU A 53 6.26 15.98 4.27
C LEU A 53 5.53 16.64 3.09
N ALA A 54 4.91 17.79 3.30
CA ALA A 54 4.19 18.50 2.24
C ALA A 54 5.09 18.86 1.05
N GLY A 55 6.34 19.26 1.30
CA GLY A 55 7.32 19.56 0.25
C GLY A 55 7.72 18.31 -0.54
N VAL A 56 8.00 17.20 0.16
CA VAL A 56 8.35 15.91 -0.48
C VAL A 56 7.16 15.40 -1.29
N TRP A 57 5.96 15.50 -0.76
CA TRP A 57 4.72 15.12 -1.42
C TRP A 57 4.53 15.86 -2.74
N ALA A 58 4.56 17.19 -2.72
CA ALA A 58 4.42 18.01 -3.92
C ALA A 58 5.52 17.73 -4.96
N GLN A 59 6.76 17.53 -4.53
CA GLN A 59 7.86 17.17 -5.41
C GLN A 59 7.60 15.83 -6.13
N ARG A 60 7.14 14.79 -5.39
CA ARG A 60 6.87 13.48 -5.99
C ARG A 60 5.74 13.54 -7.01
N HIS A 61 4.66 14.26 -6.72
CA HIS A 61 3.56 14.44 -7.68
C HIS A 61 4.01 15.21 -8.92
N ALA A 62 4.84 16.24 -8.78
CA ALA A 62 5.42 16.96 -9.91
C ALA A 62 6.36 16.09 -10.76
N GLU A 63 7.08 15.14 -10.16
CA GLU A 63 7.89 14.14 -10.88
C GLU A 63 7.00 13.16 -11.64
N TRP A 64 5.97 12.59 -11.02
CA TRP A 64 5.05 11.63 -11.63
C TRP A 64 4.20 12.22 -12.75
N ALA A 65 3.81 13.49 -12.64
CA ALA A 65 3.09 14.17 -13.71
C ALA A 65 3.85 14.18 -15.05
N LYS A 66 5.20 14.05 -15.03
CA LYS A 66 6.03 14.00 -16.24
C LYS A 66 5.99 12.62 -16.93
N THR A 67 5.61 11.58 -16.22
CA THR A 67 5.63 10.18 -16.70
C THR A 67 4.24 9.52 -16.64
N ALA A 68 3.19 10.28 -16.32
CA ALA A 68 1.85 9.77 -16.04
C ALA A 68 1.35 8.80 -17.13
N ASP A 69 1.45 9.18 -18.41
CA ASP A 69 1.01 8.35 -19.54
C ASP A 69 1.84 7.05 -19.69
N GLN A 70 3.07 7.05 -19.16
CA GLN A 70 3.98 5.92 -19.25
C GLN A 70 3.81 4.95 -18.09
N ASP A 71 3.20 5.37 -16.99
CA ASP A 71 3.15 4.60 -15.74
C ASP A 71 1.98 3.59 -15.68
N HIS A 72 1.03 3.64 -16.63
CA HIS A 72 -0.09 2.70 -16.69
C HIS A 72 0.36 1.24 -16.93
N ASN A 73 -0.41 0.30 -16.39
CA ASN A 73 -0.21 -1.14 -16.59
C ASN A 73 1.16 -1.67 -16.09
N GLY A 74 1.77 -1.00 -15.12
CA GLY A 74 3.03 -1.43 -14.50
C GLY A 74 2.82 -2.22 -13.20
N VAL A 75 3.94 -2.71 -12.64
CA VAL A 75 4.03 -3.19 -11.26
C VAL A 75 4.32 -1.98 -10.38
N VAL A 76 3.36 -1.58 -9.56
CA VAL A 76 3.48 -0.40 -8.71
C VAL A 76 4.15 -0.74 -7.39
N PHE A 77 5.27 -0.10 -7.10
CA PHE A 77 5.96 -0.17 -5.81
C PHE A 77 5.49 1.01 -4.95
N LEU A 78 4.62 0.73 -4.00
CA LEU A 78 3.94 1.68 -3.13
C LEU A 78 4.58 1.70 -1.75
N GLY A 79 4.88 2.87 -1.21
CA GLY A 79 5.49 2.98 0.11
C GLY A 79 6.01 4.36 0.45
N ASP A 80 6.98 4.38 1.35
CA ASP A 80 7.60 5.59 1.90
C ASP A 80 9.00 5.91 1.31
N SER A 81 9.91 6.47 2.13
CA SER A 81 11.28 6.81 1.72
C SER A 81 12.11 5.62 1.30
N ILE A 82 11.85 4.44 1.85
CA ILE A 82 12.56 3.21 1.49
C ILE A 82 12.21 2.84 0.04
N THR A 83 10.95 2.89 -0.33
CA THR A 83 10.51 2.68 -1.71
C THR A 83 10.98 3.82 -2.62
N GLN A 84 10.82 5.10 -2.23
CA GLN A 84 11.30 6.26 -2.99
C GLN A 84 12.80 6.18 -3.28
N GLY A 85 13.57 5.69 -2.32
CA GLY A 85 15.03 5.58 -2.39
C GLY A 85 15.55 4.52 -3.34
N TRP A 86 14.71 3.62 -3.84
CA TRP A 86 15.12 2.54 -4.75
C TRP A 86 15.38 3.07 -6.16
N LYS A 87 16.56 3.68 -6.35
CA LYS A 87 16.93 4.33 -7.62
C LYS A 87 17.22 3.34 -8.75
N SER A 88 17.65 2.11 -8.42
CA SER A 88 17.92 1.05 -9.39
C SER A 88 16.71 0.17 -9.71
N LEU A 89 15.50 0.52 -9.24
CA LEU A 89 14.31 -0.33 -9.31
C LEU A 89 14.05 -0.93 -10.72
N GLY A 90 14.10 -0.10 -11.76
CA GLY A 90 13.90 -0.57 -13.14
C GLY A 90 15.05 -1.42 -13.66
N GLN A 91 16.27 -1.26 -13.14
CA GLN A 91 17.45 -2.05 -13.49
C GLN A 91 17.42 -3.40 -12.74
N ASP A 92 16.90 -3.41 -11.51
CA ASP A 92 16.79 -4.62 -10.69
C ASP A 92 15.68 -5.56 -11.18
N PHE A 93 14.69 -5.03 -11.94
CA PHE A 93 13.62 -5.79 -12.59
C PHE A 93 13.52 -5.45 -14.08
N PRO A 94 14.55 -5.79 -14.90
CA PRO A 94 14.65 -5.31 -16.29
C PRO A 94 13.54 -5.82 -17.22
N ASN A 95 12.87 -6.89 -16.83
CA ASN A 95 11.77 -7.48 -17.60
C ASN A 95 10.38 -7.01 -17.13
N LEU A 96 10.32 -6.12 -16.14
CA LEU A 96 9.07 -5.60 -15.61
C LEU A 96 8.98 -4.09 -15.85
N LYS A 97 7.81 -3.62 -16.21
CA LYS A 97 7.50 -2.20 -16.13
C LYS A 97 7.24 -1.84 -14.68
N THR A 98 8.24 -1.30 -14.00
CA THR A 98 8.15 -0.91 -12.59
C THR A 98 7.79 0.55 -12.43
N VAL A 99 6.91 0.86 -11.49
CA VAL A 99 6.44 2.23 -11.20
C VAL A 99 6.67 2.52 -9.72
N ASN A 100 7.56 3.49 -9.43
CA ASN A 100 7.88 3.86 -8.05
C ASN A 100 6.93 4.93 -7.52
N ARG A 101 6.04 4.53 -6.62
CA ARG A 101 5.08 5.39 -5.89
C ARG A 101 5.45 5.54 -4.41
N GLY A 102 6.74 5.65 -4.10
CA GLY A 102 7.24 5.98 -2.76
C GLY A 102 7.25 7.48 -2.50
N ILE A 103 6.82 7.90 -1.30
CA ILE A 103 6.94 9.28 -0.77
C ILE A 103 7.67 9.25 0.57
N GLY A 104 8.78 9.97 0.67
CA GLY A 104 9.55 10.04 1.92
C GLY A 104 8.73 10.59 3.09
N GLY A 105 8.73 9.86 4.20
CA GLY A 105 7.96 10.23 5.39
C GLY A 105 6.50 9.79 5.38
N ASP A 106 6.02 9.17 4.29
CA ASP A 106 4.62 8.73 4.18
C ASP A 106 4.26 7.65 5.21
N THR A 107 2.98 7.57 5.51
CA THR A 107 2.37 6.65 6.48
C THR A 107 1.26 5.85 5.82
N THR A 108 0.74 4.86 6.53
CA THR A 108 -0.43 4.09 6.05
C THR A 108 -1.64 4.98 5.78
N ARG A 109 -1.86 6.04 6.58
CA ARG A 109 -2.93 7.02 6.35
C ARG A 109 -2.70 7.86 5.10
N GLY A 110 -1.43 8.27 4.85
CA GLY A 110 -1.09 8.98 3.62
C GLY A 110 -1.28 8.10 2.38
N VAL A 111 -0.89 6.83 2.45
CA VAL A 111 -1.13 5.85 1.37
C VAL A 111 -2.63 5.70 1.09
N LEU A 112 -3.48 5.55 2.11
CA LEU A 112 -4.94 5.48 1.93
C LEU A 112 -5.48 6.73 1.22
N TYR A 113 -5.01 7.91 1.60
CA TYR A 113 -5.46 9.17 1.01
C TYR A 113 -5.15 9.29 -0.49
N ARG A 114 -3.98 8.79 -0.93
CA ARG A 114 -3.52 8.89 -2.32
C ARG A 114 -3.72 7.63 -3.15
N LEU A 115 -4.29 6.56 -2.58
CA LEU A 115 -4.34 5.23 -3.21
C LEU A 115 -5.03 5.25 -4.57
N ASP A 116 -6.18 5.89 -4.69
CA ASP A 116 -6.94 5.93 -5.94
C ASP A 116 -6.16 6.66 -7.03
N ALA A 117 -5.69 7.86 -6.76
CA ALA A 117 -5.06 8.70 -7.76
C ALA A 117 -3.64 8.25 -8.13
N ASP A 118 -2.85 7.75 -7.17
CA ASP A 118 -1.44 7.41 -7.41
C ASP A 118 -1.22 5.95 -7.82
N VAL A 119 -2.21 5.09 -7.57
CA VAL A 119 -2.07 3.64 -7.79
C VAL A 119 -3.20 3.10 -8.65
N LEU A 120 -4.46 3.26 -8.22
CA LEU A 120 -5.57 2.60 -8.88
C LEU A 120 -5.86 3.21 -10.26
N SER A 121 -5.65 4.51 -10.43
CA SER A 121 -5.77 5.19 -11.73
C SER A 121 -4.79 4.70 -12.80
N LEU A 122 -3.73 3.98 -12.39
CA LEU A 122 -2.68 3.47 -13.29
C LEU A 122 -3.02 2.09 -13.90
N ASP A 123 -4.15 1.49 -13.56
CA ASP A 123 -4.50 0.13 -13.97
C ASP A 123 -3.37 -0.89 -13.69
N PRO A 124 -2.90 -1.00 -12.42
CA PRO A 124 -1.70 -1.74 -12.09
C PRO A 124 -1.83 -3.23 -12.39
N LYS A 125 -0.76 -3.87 -12.86
CA LYS A 125 -0.68 -5.33 -13.03
C LYS A 125 -0.42 -6.05 -11.71
N ALA A 126 0.24 -5.39 -10.78
CA ALA A 126 0.48 -5.84 -9.42
C ALA A 126 0.86 -4.65 -8.53
N VAL A 127 0.75 -4.81 -7.23
CA VAL A 127 1.22 -3.83 -6.24
C VAL A 127 2.20 -4.49 -5.28
N VAL A 128 3.35 -3.86 -5.06
CA VAL A 128 4.32 -4.21 -4.01
C VAL A 128 4.23 -3.13 -2.94
N LEU A 129 3.79 -3.49 -1.74
CA LEU A 129 3.53 -2.55 -0.64
C LEU A 129 4.57 -2.72 0.47
N LEU A 130 5.28 -1.64 0.81
CA LEU A 130 6.10 -1.52 2.02
C LEU A 130 5.79 -0.20 2.69
N ILE A 131 5.09 -0.25 3.83
CA ILE A 131 4.66 0.93 4.59
C ILE A 131 4.47 0.59 6.07
N GLY A 132 4.55 1.58 6.97
CA GLY A 132 4.29 1.42 8.39
C GLY A 132 5.45 1.85 9.30
N THR A 133 6.68 1.97 8.77
CA THR A 133 7.85 2.37 9.59
C THR A 133 7.71 3.79 10.14
N ASN A 134 7.10 4.71 9.40
CA ASN A 134 6.89 6.09 9.83
C ASN A 134 5.70 6.22 10.80
N ASP A 135 4.71 5.36 10.66
CA ASP A 135 3.60 5.26 11.63
C ASP A 135 4.13 4.95 13.01
N ILE A 136 4.99 3.92 13.13
CA ILE A 136 5.63 3.53 14.39
C ILE A 136 6.61 4.62 14.87
N GLY A 137 7.56 5.03 14.01
CA GLY A 137 8.70 5.84 14.43
C GLY A 137 8.37 7.31 14.63
N ASN A 138 7.74 7.94 13.66
CA ASN A 138 7.52 9.39 13.69
C ASN A 138 6.28 9.77 14.50
N ASN A 139 5.30 8.88 14.56
CA ASN A 139 3.98 9.16 15.12
C ASN A 139 3.68 8.37 16.39
N GLY A 140 4.46 7.30 16.70
CA GLY A 140 4.19 6.43 17.83
C GLY A 140 2.85 5.70 17.75
N ALA A 141 2.43 5.35 16.52
CA ALA A 141 1.16 4.66 16.29
C ALA A 141 1.15 3.27 16.94
N ASP A 142 -0.02 2.83 17.34
CA ASP A 142 -0.23 1.45 17.78
C ASP A 142 -0.09 0.51 16.58
N PRO A 143 0.67 -0.61 16.68
CA PRO A 143 0.80 -1.58 15.61
C PRO A 143 -0.52 -2.11 15.07
N SER A 144 -1.56 -2.21 15.88
CA SER A 144 -2.88 -2.64 15.45
C SER A 144 -3.56 -1.63 14.52
N ASP A 145 -3.42 -0.33 14.77
CA ASP A 145 -3.95 0.71 13.91
C ASP A 145 -3.28 0.70 12.54
N VAL A 146 -1.94 0.51 12.54
CA VAL A 146 -1.14 0.41 11.31
C VAL A 146 -1.53 -0.82 10.49
N ALA A 147 -1.70 -1.97 11.14
CA ALA A 147 -2.14 -3.21 10.49
C ALA A 147 -3.55 -3.06 9.90
N ASP A 148 -4.48 -2.44 10.62
CA ASP A 148 -5.83 -2.19 10.12
C ASP A 148 -5.83 -1.28 8.88
N ASN A 149 -4.98 -0.26 8.85
CA ASN A 149 -4.81 0.59 7.66
C ASN A 149 -4.23 -0.21 6.47
N ILE A 150 -3.22 -1.05 6.69
CA ILE A 150 -2.65 -1.92 5.64
C ILE A 150 -3.73 -2.87 5.10
N LYS A 151 -4.55 -3.44 5.97
CA LYS A 151 -5.68 -4.29 5.59
C LYS A 151 -6.71 -3.53 4.74
N GLU A 152 -7.01 -2.28 5.08
CA GLU A 152 -7.92 -1.44 4.29
C GLU A 152 -7.31 -1.11 2.91
N ILE A 153 -6.01 -0.79 2.83
CA ILE A 153 -5.29 -0.61 1.55
C ILE A 153 -5.44 -1.84 0.65
N ILE A 154 -5.19 -3.03 1.18
CA ILE A 154 -5.35 -4.30 0.44
C ILE A 154 -6.79 -4.47 -0.05
N LYS A 155 -7.74 -4.20 0.82
CA LYS A 155 -9.18 -4.31 0.53
C LYS A 155 -9.60 -3.34 -0.57
N GLU A 156 -9.21 -2.07 -0.52
CA GLU A 156 -9.53 -1.07 -1.54
C GLU A 156 -8.93 -1.44 -2.91
N ILE A 157 -7.68 -1.93 -2.93
CA ILE A 157 -7.06 -2.42 -4.18
C ILE A 157 -7.89 -3.58 -4.75
N HIS A 158 -8.27 -4.57 -3.95
CA HIS A 158 -9.04 -5.73 -4.42
C HIS A 158 -10.51 -5.39 -4.72
N GLN A 159 -11.09 -4.36 -4.13
CA GLN A 159 -12.41 -3.86 -4.53
C GLN A 159 -12.40 -3.31 -5.96
N ARG A 160 -11.32 -2.65 -6.36
CA ARG A 160 -11.15 -2.11 -7.72
C ARG A 160 -10.66 -3.17 -8.70
N TYR A 161 -9.72 -4.03 -8.27
CA TYR A 161 -9.04 -5.04 -9.08
C TYR A 161 -8.97 -6.37 -8.32
N SER A 162 -10.02 -7.17 -8.37
CA SER A 162 -10.23 -8.35 -7.50
C SER A 162 -9.16 -9.44 -7.60
N HIS A 163 -8.35 -9.45 -8.67
CA HIS A 163 -7.43 -10.55 -8.95
C HIS A 163 -5.97 -10.14 -9.13
N ILE A 164 -5.65 -8.85 -9.06
CA ILE A 164 -4.24 -8.46 -9.19
C ILE A 164 -3.44 -8.95 -7.99
N PRO A 165 -2.21 -9.41 -8.20
CA PRO A 165 -1.33 -9.76 -7.10
C PRO A 165 -0.96 -8.54 -6.25
N ILE A 166 -1.06 -8.67 -4.93
CA ILE A 166 -0.50 -7.73 -3.97
C ILE A 166 0.61 -8.43 -3.20
N VAL A 167 1.83 -7.89 -3.25
CA VAL A 167 2.95 -8.36 -2.43
C VAL A 167 3.13 -7.39 -1.27
N VAL A 168 2.80 -7.83 -0.07
CA VAL A 168 2.99 -7.05 1.15
C VAL A 168 4.33 -7.42 1.76
N CYS A 169 5.23 -6.46 1.85
CA CYS A 169 6.50 -6.62 2.54
C CYS A 169 6.32 -6.34 4.03
N GLU A 170 6.93 -7.16 4.87
CA GLU A 170 7.02 -6.85 6.29
C GLU A 170 7.80 -5.55 6.48
N VAL A 171 7.47 -4.78 7.51
CA VAL A 171 8.24 -3.60 7.87
C VAL A 171 9.66 -4.02 8.21
N MET A 172 10.64 -3.41 7.54
CA MET A 172 12.05 -3.71 7.73
C MET A 172 12.51 -3.31 9.12
N PRO A 173 13.57 -3.95 9.67
CA PRO A 173 14.13 -3.55 10.95
C PRO A 173 14.64 -2.12 10.93
N SER A 174 14.65 -1.50 12.10
CA SER A 174 15.30 -0.23 12.37
C SER A 174 15.91 -0.31 13.78
N THR A 175 15.86 0.74 14.59
CA THR A 175 16.36 0.72 15.94
C THR A 175 15.55 1.61 16.86
N GLU A 176 15.67 1.41 18.16
CA GLU A 176 15.10 2.29 19.17
C GLU A 176 15.61 3.73 19.07
N LYS A 177 16.89 3.91 18.67
CA LYS A 177 17.47 5.26 18.41
C LYS A 177 16.75 6.02 17.32
N LYS A 178 16.08 5.31 16.40
CA LYS A 178 15.22 5.86 15.37
C LYS A 178 13.74 5.88 15.79
N GLN A 179 13.44 5.64 17.07
CA GLN A 179 12.08 5.52 17.60
C GLN A 179 11.27 4.38 16.96
N ARG A 180 11.95 3.34 16.51
CA ARG A 180 11.38 2.16 15.85
C ARG A 180 11.89 0.90 16.55
N PRO A 181 11.45 0.64 17.81
CA PRO A 181 11.91 -0.50 18.58
C PRO A 181 11.45 -1.82 17.93
N ALA A 182 12.32 -2.82 18.04
CA ALA A 182 12.13 -4.12 17.37
C ALA A 182 10.81 -4.79 17.77
N ASP A 183 10.44 -4.75 19.04
CA ASP A 183 9.20 -5.36 19.55
C ASP A 183 7.94 -4.80 18.88
N LYS A 184 7.89 -3.49 18.62
CA LYS A 184 6.76 -2.84 17.93
C LYS A 184 6.69 -3.20 16.46
N ILE A 185 7.84 -3.29 15.79
CA ILE A 185 7.88 -3.73 14.39
C ILE A 185 7.50 -5.20 14.28
N GLU A 186 8.00 -6.06 15.19
CA GLU A 186 7.62 -7.47 15.22
C GLU A 186 6.13 -7.68 15.47
N GLU A 187 5.54 -6.90 16.40
CA GLU A 187 4.11 -6.92 16.67
C GLU A 187 3.31 -6.59 15.41
N LEU A 188 3.68 -5.49 14.71
CA LEU A 188 3.07 -5.11 13.44
C LEU A 188 3.22 -6.21 12.39
N ASN A 189 4.40 -6.75 12.21
CA ASN A 189 4.68 -7.80 11.23
C ASN A 189 3.90 -9.10 11.51
N LYS A 190 3.68 -9.46 12.77
CA LYS A 190 2.79 -10.58 13.15
C LYS A 190 1.34 -10.35 12.70
N LEU A 191 0.85 -9.10 12.83
CA LEU A 191 -0.49 -8.73 12.37
C LEU A 191 -0.57 -8.75 10.84
N ILE A 192 0.41 -8.17 10.13
CA ILE A 192 0.51 -8.22 8.67
C ILE A 192 0.50 -9.67 8.16
N LYS A 193 1.32 -10.55 8.73
CA LYS A 193 1.35 -11.99 8.38
C LYS A 193 -0.02 -12.64 8.52
N LYS A 194 -0.72 -12.34 9.61
CA LYS A 194 -2.07 -12.87 9.87
C LYS A 194 -3.03 -12.41 8.78
N ASP A 195 -3.06 -11.13 8.44
CA ASP A 195 -4.03 -10.57 7.49
C ASP A 195 -3.75 -11.03 6.06
N VAL A 196 -2.49 -11.05 5.63
CA VAL A 196 -2.06 -11.57 4.32
C VAL A 196 -2.45 -13.04 4.14
N ARG A 197 -2.31 -13.87 5.18
CA ARG A 197 -2.66 -15.30 5.12
C ARG A 197 -4.13 -15.55 4.72
N TRP A 198 -5.02 -14.64 5.06
CA TRP A 198 -6.47 -14.78 4.82
C TRP A 198 -6.96 -13.92 3.64
N SER A 199 -6.05 -13.25 2.93
CA SER A 199 -6.38 -12.42 1.77
C SER A 199 -6.01 -13.14 0.48
N SER A 200 -6.99 -13.32 -0.41
CA SER A 200 -6.77 -13.91 -1.74
C SER A 200 -5.85 -13.03 -2.58
N HIS A 201 -5.06 -13.64 -3.47
CA HIS A 201 -4.12 -12.93 -4.36
C HIS A 201 -3.14 -12.00 -3.63
N THR A 202 -2.94 -12.22 -2.32
CA THR A 202 -2.00 -11.45 -1.50
C THR A 202 -0.85 -12.35 -1.05
N TYR A 203 0.36 -11.86 -1.17
CA TYR A 203 1.60 -12.59 -0.92
C TYR A 203 2.46 -11.84 0.09
N LEU A 204 3.11 -12.55 0.99
CA LEU A 204 4.02 -11.95 1.96
C LEU A 204 5.46 -12.00 1.44
N CYS A 205 6.18 -10.89 1.58
CA CYS A 205 7.63 -10.83 1.49
C CYS A 205 8.20 -10.63 2.90
N ASP A 206 8.89 -11.64 3.41
CA ASP A 206 9.49 -11.62 4.75
C ASP A 206 10.79 -10.80 4.75
N THR A 207 10.64 -9.48 4.66
CA THR A 207 11.77 -8.53 4.71
C THR A 207 12.33 -8.37 6.12
N TRP A 208 11.58 -8.75 7.16
CA TRP A 208 12.09 -8.74 8.53
C TRP A 208 13.22 -9.76 8.72
N SER A 209 12.94 -11.05 8.47
CA SER A 209 13.94 -12.11 8.68
C SER A 209 15.17 -12.01 7.79
N ILE A 210 15.03 -11.33 6.62
CA ILE A 210 16.15 -11.10 5.69
C ILE A 210 17.14 -10.08 6.25
N PHE A 211 16.65 -9.10 7.02
CA PHE A 211 17.43 -7.93 7.38
C PHE A 211 17.70 -7.77 8.86
N ALA A 212 16.83 -8.26 9.75
CA ALA A 212 17.02 -8.10 11.20
C ALA A 212 18.24 -8.87 11.70
N ASP A 213 19.03 -8.24 12.55
CA ASP A 213 20.08 -8.94 13.29
C ASP A 213 19.48 -9.78 14.44
N ALA A 214 20.35 -10.38 15.27
CA ALA A 214 19.91 -11.23 16.38
C ALA A 214 19.10 -10.48 17.46
N ASN A 215 19.19 -9.16 17.51
CA ASN A 215 18.43 -8.30 18.42
C ASN A 215 17.17 -7.70 17.78
N GLY A 216 16.92 -7.99 16.51
CA GLY A 216 15.84 -7.37 15.73
C GLY A 216 16.19 -5.97 15.21
N ASP A 217 17.44 -5.54 15.30
CA ASP A 217 17.90 -4.25 14.86
C ASP A 217 18.38 -4.26 13.40
N ALA A 218 18.40 -3.07 12.79
CA ALA A 218 18.94 -2.86 11.45
C ALA A 218 20.50 -2.87 11.48
N PRO A 219 21.16 -3.81 10.79
CA PRO A 219 22.61 -3.85 10.72
C PRO A 219 23.17 -2.71 9.85
N LYS A 220 24.22 -2.01 10.35
CA LYS A 220 24.78 -0.80 9.71
C LYS A 220 25.40 -1.03 8.33
N ASP A 221 25.89 -2.23 8.07
CA ASP A 221 26.46 -2.60 6.77
C ASP A 221 25.41 -2.65 5.65
N ILE A 222 24.14 -2.84 6.01
CA ILE A 222 22.99 -2.81 5.10
C ILE A 222 22.21 -1.50 5.23
N PHE A 223 22.05 -0.99 6.45
CA PHE A 223 21.32 0.23 6.76
C PHE A 223 22.26 1.28 7.38
N PRO A 224 23.03 2.04 6.57
CA PRO A 224 24.06 2.95 7.08
C PRO A 224 23.55 3.98 8.09
N ASP A 225 22.32 4.44 7.93
CA ASP A 225 21.61 5.35 8.83
C ASP A 225 20.63 4.65 9.79
N LEU A 226 20.66 3.31 9.83
CA LEU A 226 19.79 2.45 10.64
C LEU A 226 18.30 2.46 10.25
N LEU A 227 17.99 2.88 9.01
CA LEU A 227 16.62 2.94 8.49
C LEU A 227 16.54 2.63 6.98
N HIS A 228 17.41 3.25 6.17
CA HIS A 228 17.35 3.14 4.73
C HIS A 228 18.37 2.12 4.21
N PRO A 229 17.95 1.13 3.40
CA PRO A 229 18.88 0.15 2.85
C PRO A 229 19.80 0.81 1.82
N ASN A 230 21.05 0.33 1.78
CA ASN A 230 21.99 0.65 0.72
C ASN A 230 21.79 -0.26 -0.51
N ALA A 231 22.67 -0.16 -1.52
CA ALA A 231 22.58 -0.96 -2.75
C ALA A 231 22.56 -2.48 -2.47
N THR A 232 23.34 -2.95 -1.50
CA THR A 232 23.32 -4.36 -1.07
C THR A 232 21.97 -4.76 -0.46
N GLY A 233 21.35 -3.86 0.31
CA GLY A 233 20.02 -4.07 0.87
C GLY A 233 18.96 -4.18 -0.22
N TYR A 234 18.97 -3.28 -1.21
CA TYR A 234 18.04 -3.38 -2.35
C TYR A 234 18.24 -4.65 -3.17
N ALA A 235 19.50 -5.07 -3.41
CA ALA A 235 19.78 -6.34 -4.09
C ALA A 235 19.23 -7.57 -3.33
N LYS A 236 19.35 -7.59 -1.98
CA LYS A 236 18.75 -8.64 -1.15
C LYS A 236 17.22 -8.60 -1.24
N TRP A 237 16.61 -7.43 -1.24
CA TRP A 237 15.16 -7.29 -1.37
C TRP A 237 14.67 -7.75 -2.75
N THR A 238 15.38 -7.39 -3.83
CA THR A 238 15.15 -7.91 -5.18
C THR A 238 15.17 -9.44 -5.21
N ALA A 239 16.20 -10.05 -4.63
CA ALA A 239 16.35 -11.50 -4.56
C ALA A 239 15.17 -12.18 -3.81
N ALA A 240 14.65 -11.53 -2.77
CA ALA A 240 13.50 -12.01 -2.02
C ALA A 240 12.17 -11.88 -2.79
N LEU A 241 12.01 -10.83 -3.60
CA LEU A 241 10.80 -10.59 -4.39
C LEU A 241 10.68 -11.53 -5.59
N ASN A 242 11.79 -11.90 -6.24
CA ASN A 242 11.77 -12.72 -7.45
C ASN A 242 10.98 -14.04 -7.32
N PRO A 243 11.18 -14.90 -6.31
CA PRO A 243 10.39 -16.13 -6.14
C PRO A 243 8.92 -15.84 -5.85
N ILE A 244 8.60 -14.71 -5.20
CA ILE A 244 7.22 -14.29 -4.93
C ILE A 244 6.54 -13.86 -6.22
N PHE A 245 7.22 -13.11 -7.08
CA PHE A 245 6.72 -12.70 -8.39
C PHE A 245 6.42 -13.91 -9.27
N ALA A 246 7.33 -14.90 -9.28
CA ALA A 246 7.10 -16.16 -10.00
C ALA A 246 5.85 -16.89 -9.48
N LYS A 247 5.70 -17.02 -8.14
CA LYS A 247 4.53 -17.64 -7.49
C LYS A 247 3.24 -16.86 -7.77
N ALA A 248 3.30 -15.54 -7.75
CA ALA A 248 2.18 -14.64 -7.99
C ALA A 248 1.84 -14.50 -9.48
N LYS A 249 2.64 -15.10 -10.38
CA LYS A 249 2.52 -15.00 -11.84
C LYS A 249 2.57 -13.55 -12.33
N ILE A 250 3.39 -12.72 -11.69
CA ILE A 250 3.70 -11.38 -12.17
C ILE A 250 4.62 -11.53 -13.37
N GLN A 251 4.06 -11.30 -14.56
CA GLN A 251 4.74 -11.59 -15.83
C GLN A 251 5.52 -10.37 -16.33
N PRO A 252 6.56 -10.58 -17.16
CA PRO A 252 7.19 -9.52 -17.93
C PRO A 252 6.14 -8.70 -18.70
N THR A 253 6.39 -7.41 -18.84
CA THR A 253 5.61 -6.56 -19.76
C THR A 253 6.07 -6.84 -21.19
N GLU A 254 5.13 -7.24 -22.05
CA GLU A 254 5.35 -7.33 -23.49
C GLU A 254 5.67 -5.98 -24.11
#